data_55ee92eb4ab76a2f7709cbf7be3346bc
#
_entry.id   55ee92eb4ab76a2f7709cbf7be3346bc
#
_cell.length_a   1.000
_cell.length_b   1.000
_cell.length_c   1.000
_cell.angle_alpha   90.00
_cell.angle_beta   90.00
_cell.angle_gamma   90.00
#
_symmetry.space_group_name_H-M   'P 1'
#
loop_
_entity.id
_entity.type
_entity.pdbx_description
1 polymer ?
#
loop_
_entity_poly.entity_id
_entity_poly.type
_entity_poly.pdbx_seq_one_letter_code
_entity_poly.pdbx_strand_id
1 'polypeptide(L)'
;MYVEERVYTVLPGKGGEYLKNYEEIGMKAQLRHLPHMVGYYFTEVGQLNLIVHQWAYDDLNQRDKCRAAMTADPDWQAYLVKNRPLIVSQESRLMKCAPFFVERLKKMLAAGK
;
A
#
# COMPACT_ATOMS: atom_id res chain seq x y z
N MET A 1 2.30 13.07 -11.51
CA MET A 1 2.17 11.73 -10.90
C MET A 1 2.80 11.72 -9.51
N TYR A 2 2.13 11.09 -8.57
CA TYR A 2 2.58 11.00 -7.18
C TYR A 2 2.68 9.54 -6.77
N VAL A 3 3.62 9.24 -5.86
CA VAL A 3 3.75 7.93 -5.24
C VAL A 3 3.64 8.11 -3.73
N GLU A 4 2.70 7.42 -3.13
CA GLU A 4 2.58 7.37 -1.68
C GLU A 4 3.33 6.15 -1.15
N GLU A 5 4.26 6.38 -0.24
CA GLU A 5 4.95 5.31 0.46
C GLU A 5 4.41 5.23 1.88
N ARG A 6 3.91 4.07 2.24
CA ARG A 6 3.38 3.82 3.57
C ARG A 6 4.28 2.84 4.29
N VAL A 7 4.68 3.20 5.51
CA VAL A 7 5.58 2.39 6.33
C VAL A 7 4.87 2.05 7.62
N TYR A 8 4.62 0.76 7.83
CA TYR A 8 3.98 0.27 9.06
C TYR A 8 4.98 -0.50 9.88
N THR A 9 5.01 -0.23 11.20
CA THR A 9 5.73 -1.08 12.14
C THR A 9 4.71 -2.05 12.72
N VAL A 10 4.97 -3.35 12.59
CA VAL A 10 4.09 -4.38 13.16
C VAL A 10 4.68 -4.97 14.43
N LEU A 11 3.86 -5.63 15.22
CA LEU A 11 4.31 -6.31 16.44
C LEU A 11 5.38 -7.36 16.10
N PRO A 12 6.41 -7.50 16.95
CA PRO A 12 7.45 -8.51 16.71
C PRO A 12 6.86 -9.89 16.48
N GLY A 13 7.34 -10.56 15.44
CA GLY A 13 6.88 -11.90 15.07
C GLY A 13 5.56 -11.93 14.31
N LYS A 14 4.94 -10.79 14.04
CA LYS A 14 3.61 -10.74 13.39
C LYS A 14 3.65 -10.34 11.91
N GLY A 15 4.84 -10.13 11.34
CA GLY A 15 4.97 -9.77 9.94
C GLY A 15 4.37 -10.81 9.00
N GLY A 16 4.62 -12.08 9.26
CA GLY A 16 4.09 -13.17 8.46
C GLY A 16 2.56 -13.24 8.49
N GLU A 17 1.97 -13.08 9.67
CA GLU A 17 0.52 -13.03 9.82
C GLU A 17 -0.08 -11.84 9.09
N TYR A 18 0.56 -10.66 9.20
CA TYR A 18 0.15 -9.46 8.48
C TYR A 18 0.11 -9.70 6.98
N LEU A 19 1.21 -10.23 6.42
CA LEU A 19 1.31 -10.46 4.98
C LEU A 19 0.32 -11.51 4.49
N LYS A 20 0.10 -12.56 5.27
CA LYS A 20 -0.87 -13.60 4.92
C LYS A 20 -2.29 -13.04 4.89
N ASN A 21 -2.68 -12.30 5.92
CA ASN A 21 -4.01 -11.67 5.97
C ASN A 21 -4.19 -10.68 4.82
N TYR A 22 -3.15 -9.93 4.49
CA TYR A 22 -3.21 -9.00 3.37
C TYR A 22 -3.45 -9.74 2.06
N GLU A 23 -2.65 -10.76 1.77
CA GLU A 23 -2.77 -11.52 0.51
C GLU A 23 -4.13 -12.20 0.38
N GLU A 24 -4.64 -12.78 1.46
CA GLU A 24 -5.88 -13.54 1.43
C GLU A 24 -7.14 -12.66 1.41
N ILE A 25 -7.12 -11.52 2.08
CA ILE A 25 -8.31 -10.70 2.30
C ILE A 25 -8.15 -9.27 1.77
N GLY A 26 -7.05 -8.62 2.12
CA GLY A 26 -6.89 -7.18 1.87
C GLY A 26 -6.52 -6.83 0.45
N MET A 27 -5.63 -7.60 -0.19
CA MET A 27 -5.06 -7.24 -1.49
C MET A 27 -6.12 -7.08 -2.57
N LYS A 28 -7.06 -8.00 -2.66
CA LYS A 28 -8.12 -7.95 -3.66
C LYS A 28 -9.00 -6.71 -3.49
N ALA A 29 -9.39 -6.42 -2.26
CA ALA A 29 -10.19 -5.23 -1.96
C ALA A 29 -9.41 -3.95 -2.25
N GLN A 30 -8.14 -3.89 -1.84
CA GLN A 30 -7.32 -2.71 -2.05
C GLN A 30 -7.06 -2.46 -3.54
N LEU A 31 -6.72 -3.48 -4.31
CA LEU A 31 -6.46 -3.34 -5.74
C LEU A 31 -7.71 -2.98 -6.53
N ARG A 32 -8.89 -3.26 -6.00
CA ARG A 32 -10.15 -2.83 -6.62
C ARG A 32 -10.25 -1.31 -6.65
N HIS A 33 -9.68 -0.63 -5.66
CA HIS A 33 -9.78 0.82 -5.50
C HIS A 33 -8.47 1.56 -5.74
N LEU A 34 -7.34 0.92 -5.43
CA LEU A 34 -5.99 1.46 -5.65
C LEU A 34 -5.28 0.55 -6.67
N PRO A 35 -5.51 0.77 -7.97
CA PRO A 35 -5.05 -0.21 -8.97
C PRO A 35 -3.54 -0.18 -9.26
N HIS A 36 -2.83 0.85 -8.81
CA HIS A 36 -1.43 1.08 -9.17
C HIS A 36 -0.48 0.80 -8.00
N MET A 37 -0.37 -0.47 -7.63
CA MET A 37 0.64 -0.90 -6.66
C MET A 37 2.02 -0.81 -7.28
N VAL A 38 2.90 0.01 -6.69
CA VAL A 38 4.29 0.16 -7.14
C VAL A 38 5.20 -0.89 -6.50
N GLY A 39 5.00 -1.17 -5.22
CA GLY A 39 5.78 -2.16 -4.50
C GLY A 39 5.17 -2.53 -3.17
N TYR A 40 5.59 -3.68 -2.64
CA TYR A 40 5.14 -4.17 -1.35
C TYR A 40 6.26 -5.00 -0.75
N TYR A 41 6.83 -4.53 0.37
CA TYR A 41 8.07 -5.07 0.91
C TYR A 41 7.99 -5.25 2.43
N PHE A 42 8.85 -6.10 2.95
CA PHE A 42 9.11 -6.20 4.39
C PHE A 42 10.61 -6.22 4.62
N THR A 43 11.04 -5.82 5.83
CA THR A 43 12.47 -5.70 6.13
C THR A 43 13.10 -7.08 6.31
N GLU A 44 14.17 -7.34 5.57
CA GLU A 44 15.02 -8.52 5.75
C GLU A 44 16.20 -8.20 6.66
N VAL A 45 16.90 -7.10 6.35
CA VAL A 45 18.06 -6.61 7.11
C VAL A 45 17.87 -5.13 7.35
N GLY A 46 18.18 -4.67 8.57
CA GLY A 46 17.98 -3.29 9.00
C GLY A 46 16.92 -3.23 10.08
N GLN A 47 16.15 -2.15 10.12
CA GLN A 47 15.08 -2.02 11.10
C GLN A 47 14.01 -3.09 10.85
N LEU A 48 13.82 -3.98 11.82
CA LEU A 48 12.91 -5.11 11.70
C LEU A 48 11.45 -4.70 11.88
N ASN A 49 10.55 -5.60 11.49
CA ASN A 49 9.10 -5.48 11.66
C ASN A 49 8.47 -4.34 10.86
N LEU A 50 9.12 -3.92 9.78
CA LEU A 50 8.54 -2.93 8.87
C LEU A 50 7.87 -3.61 7.69
N ILE A 51 6.68 -3.09 7.35
CA ILE A 51 5.99 -3.37 6.09
C ILE A 51 5.99 -2.06 5.31
N VAL A 52 6.52 -2.08 4.09
CA VAL A 52 6.62 -0.88 3.26
C VAL A 52 5.89 -1.13 1.95
N HIS A 53 4.93 -0.29 1.61
CA HIS A 53 4.24 -0.41 0.34
C HIS A 53 4.03 0.94 -0.32
N GLN A 54 3.93 0.93 -1.63
CA GLN A 54 3.93 2.14 -2.44
C GLN A 54 2.80 2.08 -3.47
N TRP A 55 2.12 3.22 -3.64
CA TRP A 55 0.95 3.35 -4.49
C TRP A 55 1.08 4.59 -5.37
N ALA A 56 0.84 4.45 -6.68
CA ALA A 56 0.92 5.57 -7.61
C ALA A 56 -0.46 6.13 -7.92
N TYR A 57 -0.51 7.45 -8.10
CA TYR A 57 -1.71 8.20 -8.47
C TYR A 57 -1.35 9.24 -9.52
N ASP A 58 -2.28 9.50 -10.43
CA ASP A 58 -2.08 10.55 -11.46
C ASP A 58 -2.03 11.93 -10.82
N ASP A 59 -2.91 12.18 -9.85
CA ASP A 59 -2.98 13.43 -9.11
C ASP A 59 -3.58 13.20 -7.72
N LEU A 60 -3.63 14.25 -6.91
CA LEU A 60 -4.12 14.16 -5.52
C LEU A 60 -5.64 13.96 -5.46
N ASN A 61 -6.39 14.43 -6.45
CA ASN A 61 -7.83 14.20 -6.51
C ASN A 61 -8.14 12.72 -6.73
N GLN A 62 -7.39 12.07 -7.62
CA GLN A 62 -7.52 10.62 -7.84
C GLN A 62 -7.24 9.87 -6.54
N ARG A 63 -6.16 10.24 -5.84
CA ARG A 63 -5.84 9.62 -4.56
C ARG A 63 -6.99 9.71 -3.58
N ASP A 64 -7.55 10.90 -3.42
CA ASP A 64 -8.64 11.12 -2.45
C ASP A 64 -9.87 10.29 -2.81
N LYS A 65 -10.25 10.24 -4.08
CA LYS A 65 -11.38 9.45 -4.56
C LYS A 65 -11.17 7.96 -4.33
N CYS A 66 -9.99 7.46 -4.72
CA CYS A 66 -9.66 6.04 -4.58
C CYS A 66 -9.68 5.63 -3.11
N ARG A 67 -9.07 6.42 -2.23
CA ARG A 67 -9.01 6.10 -0.81
C ARG A 67 -10.37 6.20 -0.14
N ALA A 68 -11.20 7.15 -0.54
CA ALA A 68 -12.56 7.25 -0.01
C ALA A 68 -13.40 6.02 -0.39
N ALA A 69 -13.29 5.58 -1.65
CA ALA A 69 -13.99 4.38 -2.12
C ALA A 69 -13.50 3.12 -1.39
N MET A 70 -12.19 3.00 -1.17
CA MET A 70 -11.60 1.88 -0.44
C MET A 70 -12.11 1.85 1.01
N THR A 71 -12.12 2.99 1.67
CA THR A 71 -12.56 3.08 3.07
C THR A 71 -14.03 2.69 3.23
N ALA A 72 -14.85 2.96 2.22
CA ALA A 72 -16.27 2.62 2.22
C ALA A 72 -16.53 1.14 1.89
N ASP A 73 -15.53 0.41 1.41
CA ASP A 73 -15.70 -0.99 1.00
C ASP A 73 -15.76 -1.92 2.22
N PRO A 74 -16.88 -2.67 2.42
CA PRO A 74 -16.99 -3.60 3.54
C PRO A 74 -15.90 -4.66 3.59
N ASP A 75 -15.40 -5.11 2.45
CA ASP A 75 -14.33 -6.11 2.39
C ASP A 75 -13.03 -5.53 2.94
N TRP A 76 -12.74 -4.27 2.61
CA TRP A 76 -11.56 -3.59 3.16
C TRP A 76 -11.70 -3.41 4.67
N GLN A 77 -12.87 -3.03 5.16
CA GLN A 77 -13.12 -2.88 6.58
C GLN A 77 -12.93 -4.21 7.32
N ALA A 78 -13.41 -5.31 6.76
CA ALA A 78 -13.24 -6.64 7.34
C ALA A 78 -11.76 -7.02 7.45
N TYR A 79 -10.96 -6.70 6.42
CA TYR A 79 -9.51 -6.88 6.46
C TYR A 79 -8.87 -6.05 7.58
N LEU A 80 -9.25 -4.79 7.73
CA LEU A 80 -8.69 -3.91 8.75
C LEU A 80 -8.93 -4.45 10.16
N VAL A 81 -10.06 -5.09 10.40
CA VAL A 81 -10.36 -5.71 11.70
C VAL A 81 -9.29 -6.75 12.07
N LYS A 82 -8.79 -7.50 11.07
CA LYS A 82 -7.76 -8.51 11.29
C LYS A 82 -6.36 -7.94 11.45
N ASN A 83 -5.99 -6.95 10.64
CA ASN A 83 -4.61 -6.49 10.60
C ASN A 83 -4.32 -5.25 11.44
N ARG A 84 -5.31 -4.42 11.72
CA ARG A 84 -5.09 -3.22 12.52
C ARG A 84 -4.49 -3.52 13.91
N PRO A 85 -4.93 -4.58 14.63
CA PRO A 85 -4.33 -4.93 15.93
C PRO A 85 -2.85 -5.32 15.86
N LEU A 86 -2.34 -5.68 14.68
CA LEU A 86 -0.94 -6.07 14.50
C LEU A 86 -0.03 -4.86 14.29
N ILE A 87 -0.60 -3.68 14.03
CA ILE A 87 0.18 -2.48 13.68
C ILE A 87 0.47 -1.65 14.93
N VAL A 88 1.76 -1.37 15.14
CA VAL A 88 2.22 -0.53 16.25
C VAL A 88 2.20 0.94 15.84
N SER A 89 2.68 1.26 14.64
CA SER A 89 2.74 2.63 14.15
C SER A 89 2.64 2.64 12.63
N GLN A 90 2.23 3.79 12.10
CA GLN A 90 2.09 4.00 10.66
C GLN A 90 2.70 5.35 10.30
N GLU A 91 3.42 5.37 9.17
CA GLU A 91 3.92 6.59 8.56
C GLU A 91 3.50 6.59 7.10
N SER A 92 3.29 7.78 6.55
CA SER A 92 2.99 7.93 5.14
C SER A 92 3.72 9.16 4.60
N ARG A 93 4.31 9.01 3.43
CA ARG A 93 4.86 10.15 2.70
C ARG A 93 4.33 10.15 1.29
N LEU A 94 3.96 11.32 0.82
CA LEU A 94 3.44 11.51 -0.51
C LEU A 94 4.52 12.22 -1.33
N MET A 95 5.08 11.52 -2.32
CA MET A 95 6.22 12.00 -3.08
C MET A 95 5.78 12.33 -4.50
N LYS A 96 6.28 13.43 -5.04
CA LYS A 96 6.09 13.75 -6.44
C LYS A 96 7.09 12.96 -7.27
N CYS A 97 6.61 12.32 -8.33
CA CYS A 97 7.47 11.56 -9.20
C CYS A 97 8.45 12.49 -9.92
N ALA A 98 9.74 12.13 -9.92
CA ALA A 98 10.74 12.90 -10.66
C ALA A 98 10.35 12.95 -12.14
N PRO A 99 10.49 14.11 -12.81
CA PRO A 99 10.03 14.26 -14.21
C PRO A 99 10.56 13.19 -15.15
N PHE A 100 11.83 12.82 -15.01
CA PHE A 100 12.47 11.81 -15.88
C PHE A 100 11.99 10.38 -15.59
N PHE A 101 11.29 10.15 -14.47
CA PHE A 101 10.83 8.82 -14.07
C PHE A 101 9.36 8.55 -14.39
N VAL A 102 8.58 9.59 -14.70
CA VAL A 102 7.13 9.45 -14.91
C VAL A 102 6.81 8.42 -16.00
N GLU A 103 7.45 8.52 -17.17
CA GLU A 103 7.15 7.61 -18.29
C GLU A 103 7.63 6.19 -18.00
N ARG A 104 8.75 6.03 -17.29
CA ARG A 104 9.22 4.70 -16.87
C ARG A 104 8.23 4.04 -15.94
N LEU A 105 7.75 4.78 -14.95
CA LEU A 105 6.78 4.26 -13.98
C LEU A 105 5.47 3.87 -14.68
N LYS A 106 4.96 4.72 -15.58
CA LYS A 106 3.76 4.41 -16.33
C LYS A 106 3.90 3.12 -17.13
N LYS A 107 5.03 2.89 -17.77
CA LYS A 107 5.30 1.65 -18.50
C LYS A 107 5.33 0.44 -17.59
N MET A 108 5.98 0.56 -16.42
CA MET A 108 6.03 -0.52 -15.44
C MET A 108 4.63 -0.88 -14.93
N LEU A 109 3.81 0.12 -14.63
CA LEU A 109 2.45 -0.09 -14.16
C LEU A 109 1.57 -0.72 -15.24
N ALA A 110 1.72 -0.29 -16.50
CA ALA A 110 0.97 -0.86 -17.62
C ALA A 110 1.35 -2.32 -17.88
N ALA A 111 2.65 -2.64 -17.79
CA ALA A 111 3.14 -4.00 -17.99
C ALA A 111 2.68 -4.96 -16.89
N GLY A 112 2.43 -4.47 -15.68
CA GLY A 112 1.99 -5.26 -14.54
C GLY A 112 0.51 -5.62 -14.58
N LYS A 113 -0.20 -5.17 -15.59
CA LYS A 113 -1.63 -5.45 -15.77
C LYS A 113 -1.87 -6.40 -16.94
#